data_fa980fd71983a03c0d4adb8bb25f1fd8
#
_entry.id   fa980fd71983a03c0d4adb8bb25f1fd8
#
_cell.length_a   1.000
_cell.length_b   1.000
_cell.length_c   1.000
_cell.angle_alpha   90.00
_cell.angle_beta   90.00
_cell.angle_gamma   90.00
#
_symmetry.space_group_name_H-M   'P 1'
#
loop_
_entity.id
_entity.type
_entity.pdbx_description
1 polymer ?
#
loop_
_entity_poly.entity_id
_entity_poly.type
_entity_poly.pdbx_seq_one_letter_code
_entity_poly.pdbx_strand_id
1 'polypeptide(L)' 'MVNIAVFASGSGTNFETILSHIEDGSLHVNCACLIADKENAYARVRARNHGVEEFYFN' A
#
# COMPACT_ATOMS: atom_id res chain seq x y z
N MET A 1 -5.63 -1.35 -17.08
CA MET A 1 -4.54 -1.34 -16.08
C MET A 1 -4.81 -2.39 -15.01
N VAL A 2 -3.79 -3.11 -14.61
CA VAL A 2 -3.94 -4.16 -13.59
C VAL A 2 -4.13 -3.53 -12.21
N ASN A 3 -5.09 -4.03 -11.46
CA ASN A 3 -5.30 -3.60 -10.08
C ASN A 3 -4.60 -4.59 -9.16
N ILE A 4 -3.85 -4.09 -8.18
CA ILE A 4 -3.17 -4.94 -7.21
C ILE A 4 -3.61 -4.57 -5.80
N ALA A 5 -3.52 -5.53 -4.90
CA ALA A 5 -3.65 -5.31 -3.47
C ALA A 5 -2.31 -5.66 -2.85
N VAL A 6 -1.88 -4.86 -1.90
CA VAL A 6 -0.60 -5.08 -1.22
C VAL A 6 -0.86 -5.49 0.21
N PHE A 7 -0.21 -6.57 0.64
CA PHE A 7 -0.28 -7.04 2.01
C PHE A 7 0.98 -6.57 2.73
N ALA A 8 0.81 -5.96 3.89
CA ALA A 8 1.96 -5.45 4.65
C ALA A 8 1.73 -5.62 6.14
N SER A 9 2.81 -5.91 6.86
CA SER A 9 2.81 -5.87 8.31
C SER A 9 3.92 -4.92 8.72
N GLY A 10 3.74 -4.19 9.81
CA GLY A 10 4.77 -3.30 10.31
C GLY A 10 4.87 -2.00 9.54
N SER A 11 6.10 -1.60 9.15
CA SER A 11 6.36 -0.25 8.65
C SER A 11 5.86 0.02 7.24
N GLY A 12 5.77 -1.00 6.39
CA GLY A 12 5.29 -0.82 5.03
C GLY A 12 6.28 -0.18 4.08
N THR A 13 7.59 -0.36 4.32
CA THR A 13 8.60 0.23 3.43
C THR A 13 8.52 -0.32 2.02
N ASN A 14 8.22 -1.62 1.87
CA ASN A 14 8.02 -2.21 0.54
C ASN A 14 6.80 -1.60 -0.16
N PHE A 15 5.73 -1.37 0.60
CA PHE A 15 4.53 -0.73 0.07
C PHE A 15 4.87 0.68 -0.43
N GLU A 16 5.64 1.44 0.35
CA GLU A 16 6.05 2.79 -0.05
C GLU A 16 6.85 2.75 -1.34
N THR A 17 7.75 1.78 -1.47
CA THR A 17 8.56 1.61 -2.68
C THR A 17 7.68 1.31 -3.89
N ILE A 18 6.69 0.45 -3.74
CA ILE A 18 5.76 0.14 -4.82
C ILE A 18 5.01 1.40 -5.26
N LEU A 19 4.52 2.20 -4.29
CA LEU A 19 3.81 3.44 -4.62
C LEU A 19 4.72 4.43 -5.34
N SER A 20 5.98 4.52 -4.94
CA SER A 20 6.94 5.39 -5.61
C SER A 20 7.10 5.03 -7.09
N HIS A 21 7.18 3.73 -7.39
CA HIS A 21 7.32 3.28 -8.77
C HIS A 21 6.05 3.49 -9.58
N ILE A 22 4.89 3.40 -8.94
CA ILE A 22 3.64 3.73 -9.61
C ILE A 22 3.60 5.22 -9.95
N GLU A 23 4.01 6.06 -9.00
CA GLU A 23 3.95 7.51 -9.17
C GLU A 23 4.95 8.03 -10.19
N ASP A 24 6.12 7.40 -10.30
CA ASP A 24 7.12 7.83 -11.28
C ASP A 24 6.92 7.19 -12.66
N GLY A 25 5.93 6.33 -12.80
CA GLY A 25 5.58 5.73 -14.08
C GLY A 25 6.36 4.47 -14.44
N SER A 26 7.25 4.00 -13.56
CA SER A 26 8.04 2.81 -13.87
C SER A 26 7.25 1.51 -13.66
N LEU A 27 6.16 1.56 -12.91
CA LEU A 27 5.31 0.41 -12.66
C LEU A 27 3.87 0.76 -13.05
N HIS A 28 3.37 0.12 -14.10
CA HIS A 28 2.08 0.46 -14.69
C HIS A 28 0.96 -0.42 -14.10
N VAL A 29 0.66 -0.21 -12.85
CA VAL A 29 -0.45 -0.88 -12.16
C VAL A 29 -1.17 0.14 -11.29
N ASN A 30 -2.37 -0.21 -10.87
CA ASN A 30 -3.12 0.59 -9.91
C ASN A 30 -3.13 -0.14 -8.57
N CYS A 31 -2.71 0.53 -7.51
CA CYS A 31 -2.79 -0.04 -6.18
C CYS A 31 -4.20 0.20 -5.64
N ALA A 32 -5.03 -0.83 -5.67
CA ALA A 32 -6.43 -0.71 -5.28
C ALA A 32 -6.58 -0.59 -3.76
N CYS A 33 -5.76 -1.32 -3.00
CA CYS A 33 -5.85 -1.25 -1.56
C CYS A 33 -4.60 -1.81 -0.89
N LEU A 34 -4.46 -1.47 0.39
CA LEU A 34 -3.48 -2.06 1.29
C LEU A 34 -4.22 -2.91 2.31
N ILE A 35 -3.72 -4.09 2.59
CA ILE A 35 -4.26 -4.96 3.63
C ILE A 35 -3.17 -5.17 4.68
N ALA A 36 -3.44 -4.76 5.91
CA ALA A 36 -2.51 -4.89 7.02
C ALA A 36 -2.99 -5.97 7.99
N ASP A 37 -2.06 -6.70 8.58
CA ASP A 37 -2.39 -7.74 9.56
C ASP A 37 -2.18 -7.27 11.00
N LYS A 38 -1.80 -6.01 11.19
CA LYS A 38 -1.66 -5.41 12.52
C LYS A 38 -2.39 -4.08 12.56
N GLU A 39 -3.14 -3.87 13.63
CA GLU A 39 -3.96 -2.68 13.77
C GLU A 39 -3.14 -1.40 13.70
N ASN A 40 -1.95 -1.41 14.30
CA ASN A 40 -1.09 -0.24 14.38
C ASN A 40 0.02 -0.22 13.35
N ALA A 41 -0.11 -0.99 12.27
CA ALA A 41 0.91 -1.02 11.23
C ALA A 41 1.07 0.36 10.59
N TYR A 42 2.29 0.86 10.52
CA TYR A 42 2.54 2.16 9.92
C TYR A 42 2.19 2.18 8.43
N ALA A 43 2.20 1.02 7.78
CA ALA A 43 1.74 0.89 6.40
C ALA A 43 0.35 1.49 6.19
N ARG A 44 -0.52 1.41 7.20
CA ARG A 44 -1.86 1.99 7.12
C ARG A 44 -1.80 3.51 7.01
N VAL A 45 -0.87 4.13 7.73
CA VAL A 45 -0.66 5.59 7.66
C VAL A 45 -0.16 5.96 6.27
N ARG A 46 0.78 5.18 5.73
CA ARG A 46 1.31 5.42 4.38
C ARG A 46 0.20 5.35 3.34
N ALA A 47 -0.69 4.37 3.45
CA ALA A 47 -1.80 4.22 2.52
C ALA A 47 -2.70 5.46 2.57
N ARG A 48 -3.04 5.92 3.77
CA ARG A 48 -3.88 7.11 3.92
C ARG A 48 -3.20 8.34 3.33
N ASN A 49 -1.89 8.47 3.51
CA ASN A 49 -1.14 9.62 2.97
C ASN A 49 -1.14 9.64 1.44
N HIS A 50 -1.23 8.48 0.81
CA HIS A 50 -1.24 8.37 -0.65
C HIS A 50 -2.65 8.25 -1.23
N GLY A 51 -3.68 8.32 -0.38
CA GLY A 51 -5.06 8.18 -0.85
C GLY A 51 -5.42 6.77 -1.25
N VAL A 52 -4.70 5.76 -0.74
CA VAL A 52 -4.97 4.36 -1.02
C VAL A 52 -5.87 3.81 0.08
N GLU A 53 -6.91 3.09 -0.32
CA GLU A 53 -7.82 2.46 0.62
C GLU A 53 -7.07 1.41 1.45
N GLU A 54 -7.33 1.36 2.75
CA GLU A 54 -6.61 0.42 3.60
C GLU A 54 -7.58 -0.35 4.48
N PHE A 55 -7.22 -1.61 4.73
CA PHE A 55 -8.01 -2.53 5.53
C PHE A 55 -7.11 -3.21 6.54
N TYR A 56 -7.68 -3.56 7.68
CA TYR A 56 -6.98 -4.28 8.72
C TYR A 56 -7.68 -5.61 8.95
N PHE A 57 -6.92 -6.71 8.87
CA PHE A 57 -7.41 -8.04 9.21
C PHE A 57 -6.40 -8.70 10.14
N ASN A 58 -6.92 -9.29 11.16
CA ASN A 58 -6.10 -9.93 12.17
C ASN A 58 -6.26 -11.45 12.07
#